data_93125a768988ea7ffd151749ffb96623
#
_entry.id   93125a768988ea7ffd151749ffb96623
#
_cell.length_a   1.000
_cell.length_b   1.000
_cell.length_c   1.000
_cell.angle_alpha   90.00
_cell.angle_beta   90.00
_cell.angle_gamma   90.00
#
_symmetry.space_group_name_H-M   'P 1'
#
loop_
_entity.id
_entity.type
_entity.pdbx_description
1 polymer ?
#
loop_
_entity_poly.entity_id
_entity_poly.type
_entity_poly.pdbx_seq_one_letter_code
_entity_poly.pdbx_strand_id
1 'polypeptide(L)'
;MRIIYFLWALVFVLSSCKEKPSTSIVLKNPINEERVDESFRLSRMELRAVGDELLPVVKKADGTYIPCQVDDMDQDGLWDELAFVYTLGGHETVELLLDWMSAADYPVFERRTNIRYGKMTSPGQVEELSSDTHGKQNLPRSVNYPYQMDGPAWENDKVGFRHYFDGRNCRDLFGKRVSEMVLDTVGLRADGYPDNTYQV
;
A
#
# COMPACT_ATOMS: atom_id res chain seq x y z
N MET A 1 -65.46 38.46 -16.99
CA MET A 1 -65.18 37.08 -16.53
C MET A 1 -63.64 36.86 -16.67
N ARG A 2 -62.88 36.97 -15.58
CA ARG A 2 -61.44 36.80 -15.57
C ARG A 2 -61.10 35.38 -15.13
N ILE A 3 -60.52 34.58 -16.01
CA ILE A 3 -60.07 33.22 -15.70
C ILE A 3 -58.66 33.33 -15.08
N ILE A 4 -58.55 32.91 -13.83
CA ILE A 4 -57.27 32.81 -13.12
C ILE A 4 -56.74 31.40 -13.29
N TYR A 5 -55.60 31.25 -14.02
CA TYR A 5 -54.91 29.99 -14.13
C TYR A 5 -53.98 29.82 -12.92
N PHE A 6 -54.27 28.83 -12.06
CA PHE A 6 -53.39 28.38 -10.99
C PHE A 6 -52.36 27.42 -11.60
N LEU A 7 -51.12 27.92 -11.67
CA LEU A 7 -49.97 27.12 -12.07
C LEU A 7 -49.49 26.32 -10.85
N TRP A 8 -49.77 25.01 -10.83
CA TRP A 8 -49.21 24.10 -9.84
C TRP A 8 -47.77 23.80 -10.24
N ALA A 9 -46.78 24.38 -9.52
CA ALA A 9 -45.39 24.01 -9.63
C ALA A 9 -45.18 22.69 -8.87
N LEU A 10 -44.99 21.61 -9.60
CA LEU A 10 -44.62 20.30 -9.07
C LEU A 10 -43.13 20.34 -8.69
N VAL A 11 -42.84 20.54 -7.41
CA VAL A 11 -41.46 20.46 -6.89
C VAL A 11 -41.07 18.98 -6.78
N PHE A 12 -40.32 18.47 -7.75
CA PHE A 12 -39.66 17.19 -7.63
C PHE A 12 -38.52 17.33 -6.60
N VAL A 13 -38.74 16.89 -5.38
CA VAL A 13 -37.68 16.65 -4.40
C VAL A 13 -36.94 15.39 -4.84
N LEU A 14 -35.82 15.55 -5.55
CA LEU A 14 -34.89 14.47 -5.79
C LEU A 14 -34.25 14.14 -4.42
N SER A 15 -34.84 13.14 -3.76
CA SER A 15 -34.20 12.53 -2.59
C SER A 15 -32.95 11.78 -3.10
N SER A 16 -31.81 12.45 -3.06
CA SER A 16 -30.52 11.80 -3.27
C SER A 16 -30.34 10.81 -2.12
N CYS A 17 -30.57 9.54 -2.41
CA CYS A 17 -30.25 8.47 -1.49
C CYS A 17 -28.72 8.41 -1.43
N LYS A 18 -28.13 9.07 -0.44
CA LYS A 18 -26.68 8.92 -0.16
C LYS A 18 -26.49 7.48 0.29
N GLU A 19 -25.78 6.71 -0.52
CA GLU A 19 -25.35 5.37 -0.11
C GLU A 19 -24.55 5.49 1.18
N LYS A 20 -24.81 4.58 2.11
CA LYS A 20 -23.99 4.52 3.35
C LYS A 20 -22.74 3.72 3.06
N PRO A 21 -21.60 4.10 3.68
CA PRO A 21 -20.38 3.30 3.56
C PRO A 21 -20.61 1.88 4.07
N SER A 22 -19.85 0.93 3.54
CA SER A 22 -19.86 -0.44 4.05
C SER A 22 -19.43 -0.47 5.51
N THR A 23 -20.04 -1.35 6.29
CA THR A 23 -19.72 -1.53 7.72
C THR A 23 -19.07 -2.87 8.01
N SER A 24 -19.07 -3.79 7.05
CA SER A 24 -18.42 -5.10 7.15
C SER A 24 -18.06 -5.66 5.78
N ILE A 25 -17.16 -6.63 5.81
CA ILE A 25 -16.75 -7.45 4.67
C ILE A 25 -16.81 -8.92 5.07
N VAL A 26 -17.21 -9.80 4.14
CA VAL A 26 -17.25 -11.23 4.37
C VAL A 26 -16.17 -11.90 3.54
N LEU A 27 -15.23 -12.57 4.24
CA LEU A 27 -14.19 -13.39 3.63
C LEU A 27 -14.59 -14.85 3.68
N LYS A 28 -14.31 -15.60 2.61
CA LYS A 28 -14.62 -17.01 2.52
C LYS A 28 -13.47 -17.79 1.88
N ASN A 29 -13.02 -18.83 2.57
CA ASN A 29 -12.13 -19.82 2.01
C ASN A 29 -12.97 -21.00 1.47
N PRO A 30 -13.04 -21.21 0.13
CA PRO A 30 -13.88 -22.27 -0.45
C PRO A 30 -13.23 -23.67 -0.41
N ILE A 31 -11.95 -23.76 -0.04
CA ILE A 31 -11.18 -25.02 -0.04
C ILE A 31 -10.90 -25.49 1.39
N ASN A 32 -10.50 -26.75 1.52
CA ASN A 32 -10.25 -27.36 2.83
C ASN A 32 -8.89 -26.97 3.45
N GLU A 33 -7.95 -26.49 2.65
CA GLU A 33 -6.63 -26.08 3.10
C GLU A 33 -6.67 -24.68 3.72
N GLU A 34 -5.90 -24.47 4.79
CA GLU A 34 -5.68 -23.16 5.37
C GLU A 34 -4.96 -22.25 4.37
N ARG A 35 -5.40 -21.00 4.28
CA ARG A 35 -4.78 -19.92 3.49
C ARG A 35 -4.12 -18.93 4.43
N VAL A 36 -2.82 -19.09 4.59
CA VAL A 36 -2.03 -18.23 5.49
C VAL A 36 -1.67 -16.92 4.80
N ASP A 37 -1.89 -15.80 5.49
CA ASP A 37 -1.57 -14.45 4.99
C ASP A 37 -2.15 -14.18 3.59
N GLU A 38 -3.39 -14.61 3.34
CA GLU A 38 -4.08 -14.32 2.08
C GLU A 38 -4.27 -12.82 1.92
N SER A 39 -3.94 -12.31 0.74
CA SER A 39 -4.02 -10.89 0.42
C SER A 39 -5.41 -10.51 -0.08
N PHE A 40 -5.99 -9.49 0.52
CA PHE A 40 -7.27 -8.91 0.13
C PHE A 40 -7.08 -7.44 -0.27
N ARG A 41 -7.76 -7.05 -1.35
CA ARG A 41 -7.82 -5.67 -1.82
C ARG A 41 -9.26 -5.33 -2.12
N LEU A 42 -9.66 -4.17 -1.67
CA LEU A 42 -11.02 -3.65 -1.84
C LEU A 42 -10.93 -2.21 -2.31
N SER A 43 -11.53 -1.94 -3.45
CA SER A 43 -11.56 -0.59 -3.99
C SER A 43 -12.47 0.34 -3.18
N ARG A 44 -12.20 1.61 -3.26
CA ARG A 44 -13.03 2.69 -2.69
C ARG A 44 -14.49 2.56 -3.10
N MET A 45 -14.72 2.16 -4.36
CA MET A 45 -16.07 1.98 -4.90
C MET A 45 -16.77 0.77 -4.27
N GLU A 46 -16.09 -0.38 -4.11
CA GLU A 46 -16.65 -1.58 -3.46
C GLU A 46 -17.02 -1.31 -2.00
N LEU A 47 -16.22 -0.51 -1.31
CA LEU A 47 -16.45 -0.10 0.08
C LEU A 47 -17.49 1.02 0.20
N ARG A 48 -17.98 1.57 -0.91
CA ARG A 48 -18.97 2.66 -0.95
C ARG A 48 -18.56 3.85 -0.08
N ALA A 49 -17.31 4.25 -0.20
CA ALA A 49 -16.78 5.36 0.57
C ALA A 49 -17.59 6.64 0.35
N VAL A 50 -17.91 7.31 1.44
CA VAL A 50 -18.64 8.57 1.44
C VAL A 50 -17.71 9.67 1.94
N GLY A 51 -17.42 10.62 1.03
CA GLY A 51 -16.47 11.71 1.33
C GLY A 51 -15.02 11.29 1.15
N ASP A 52 -14.13 12.27 1.24
CA ASP A 52 -12.71 12.12 0.92
C ASP A 52 -11.84 12.08 2.18
N GLU A 53 -12.40 12.45 3.33
CA GLU A 53 -11.66 12.67 4.57
C GLU A 53 -11.54 11.41 5.46
N LEU A 54 -12.34 10.37 5.20
CA LEU A 54 -12.37 9.17 6.03
C LEU A 54 -11.68 8.00 5.33
N LEU A 55 -10.82 7.33 6.08
CA LEU A 55 -10.09 6.14 5.67
C LEU A 55 -10.71 4.89 6.29
N PRO A 56 -10.88 3.79 5.54
CA PRO A 56 -11.37 2.54 6.08
C PRO A 56 -10.30 1.83 6.90
N VAL A 57 -10.69 1.22 8.01
CA VAL A 57 -9.83 0.34 8.82
C VAL A 57 -10.58 -0.95 9.14
N VAL A 58 -9.89 -2.08 9.06
CA VAL A 58 -10.48 -3.41 9.30
C VAL A 58 -10.33 -3.81 10.76
N LYS A 59 -11.37 -4.40 11.34
CA LYS A 59 -11.30 -4.97 12.69
C LYS A 59 -12.06 -6.29 12.80
N LYS A 60 -11.66 -7.10 13.77
CA LYS A 60 -12.38 -8.30 14.17
C LYS A 60 -13.62 -7.93 14.99
N ALA A 61 -14.52 -8.91 15.19
CA ALA A 61 -15.71 -8.75 16.03
C ALA A 61 -15.40 -8.38 17.49
N ASP A 62 -14.21 -8.73 17.99
CA ASP A 62 -13.74 -8.37 19.32
C ASP A 62 -13.20 -6.94 19.42
N GLY A 63 -13.19 -6.20 18.32
CA GLY A 63 -12.70 -4.82 18.24
C GLY A 63 -11.21 -4.69 17.93
N THR A 64 -10.47 -5.81 17.81
CA THR A 64 -9.03 -5.79 17.45
C THR A 64 -8.86 -5.35 16.01
N TYR A 65 -8.06 -4.31 15.77
CA TYR A 65 -7.72 -3.88 14.42
C TYR A 65 -6.79 -4.87 13.72
N ILE A 66 -7.06 -5.09 12.45
CA ILE A 66 -6.21 -5.88 11.55
C ILE A 66 -5.29 -4.90 10.82
N PRO A 67 -3.97 -5.19 10.79
CA PRO A 67 -3.06 -4.36 10.00
C PRO A 67 -3.53 -4.25 8.55
N CYS A 68 -3.74 -3.03 8.10
CA CYS A 68 -4.19 -2.71 6.76
C CYS A 68 -3.50 -1.43 6.26
N GLN A 69 -3.50 -1.27 4.97
CA GLN A 69 -2.91 -0.15 4.24
C GLN A 69 -3.96 0.45 3.32
N VAL A 70 -3.93 1.75 3.21
CA VAL A 70 -4.79 2.51 2.31
C VAL A 70 -3.90 3.19 1.29
N ASP A 71 -4.08 2.87 0.01
CA ASP A 71 -3.22 3.29 -1.08
C ASP A 71 -3.93 4.30 -1.99
N ASP A 72 -3.21 5.37 -2.35
CA ASP A 72 -3.50 6.31 -3.42
C ASP A 72 -2.67 5.87 -4.65
N MET A 73 -3.31 5.20 -5.60
CA MET A 73 -2.64 4.51 -6.70
C MET A 73 -2.29 5.46 -7.85
N ASP A 74 -3.08 6.52 -8.05
CA ASP A 74 -2.88 7.48 -9.13
C ASP A 74 -2.28 8.82 -8.67
N GLN A 75 -2.05 8.97 -7.37
CA GLN A 75 -1.43 10.12 -6.71
C GLN A 75 -2.25 11.42 -6.84
N ASP A 76 -3.57 11.29 -6.84
CA ASP A 76 -4.48 12.43 -6.84
C ASP A 76 -4.78 13.01 -5.44
N GLY A 77 -4.25 12.36 -4.39
CA GLY A 77 -4.44 12.71 -2.98
C GLY A 77 -5.64 12.05 -2.34
N LEU A 78 -6.39 11.23 -3.07
CA LEU A 78 -7.48 10.42 -2.58
C LEU A 78 -7.05 8.95 -2.54
N TRP A 79 -7.53 8.20 -1.58
CA TRP A 79 -7.24 6.78 -1.55
C TRP A 79 -8.12 6.01 -2.55
N ASP A 80 -7.56 4.96 -3.15
CA ASP A 80 -8.20 4.11 -4.15
C ASP A 80 -8.56 2.74 -3.63
N GLU A 81 -7.66 2.14 -2.86
CA GLU A 81 -7.84 0.78 -2.35
C GLU A 81 -7.42 0.62 -0.88
N LEU A 82 -8.10 -0.31 -0.22
CA LEU A 82 -7.74 -0.85 1.07
C LEU A 82 -7.12 -2.22 0.87
N ALA A 83 -5.89 -2.40 1.35
CA ALA A 83 -5.16 -3.67 1.29
C ALA A 83 -4.91 -4.22 2.70
N PHE A 84 -5.07 -5.53 2.90
CA PHE A 84 -4.72 -6.22 4.14
C PHE A 84 -4.49 -7.70 3.88
N VAL A 85 -3.94 -8.40 4.87
CA VAL A 85 -3.78 -9.86 4.84
C VAL A 85 -4.57 -10.49 5.99
N TYR A 86 -5.12 -11.69 5.73
CA TYR A 86 -5.85 -12.45 6.73
C TYR A 86 -5.64 -13.95 6.52
N THR A 87 -5.45 -14.71 7.61
CA THR A 87 -5.37 -16.16 7.55
C THR A 87 -6.76 -16.75 7.70
N LEU A 88 -7.17 -17.57 6.73
CA LEU A 88 -8.47 -18.27 6.73
C LEU A 88 -8.25 -19.77 6.86
N GLY A 89 -8.83 -20.39 7.87
CA GLY A 89 -8.90 -21.84 7.98
C GLY A 89 -9.64 -22.49 6.82
N GLY A 90 -9.50 -23.82 6.67
CA GLY A 90 -10.22 -24.56 5.63
C GLY A 90 -11.73 -24.39 5.76
N HIS A 91 -12.41 -24.08 4.66
CA HIS A 91 -13.85 -23.80 4.59
C HIS A 91 -14.36 -22.68 5.50
N GLU A 92 -13.48 -21.88 6.08
CA GLU A 92 -13.87 -20.79 6.97
C GLU A 92 -14.60 -19.67 6.21
N THR A 93 -15.59 -19.11 6.90
CA THR A 93 -16.23 -17.85 6.51
C THR A 93 -16.18 -16.94 7.73
N VAL A 94 -15.61 -15.74 7.55
CA VAL A 94 -15.47 -14.74 8.61
C VAL A 94 -16.06 -13.41 8.15
N GLU A 95 -16.76 -12.74 9.05
CA GLU A 95 -17.18 -11.36 8.88
C GLU A 95 -16.23 -10.45 9.65
N LEU A 96 -15.59 -9.53 8.94
CA LEU A 96 -14.76 -8.48 9.49
C LEU A 96 -15.53 -7.16 9.43
N LEU A 97 -15.34 -6.33 10.45
CA LEU A 97 -16.00 -5.04 10.54
C LEU A 97 -15.13 -3.95 9.93
N LEU A 98 -15.76 -2.92 9.41
CA LEU A 98 -15.11 -1.72 8.91
C LEU A 98 -15.46 -0.53 9.82
N ASP A 99 -14.43 0.16 10.30
CA ASP A 99 -14.53 1.52 10.84
C ASP A 99 -14.03 2.53 9.82
N TRP A 100 -14.48 3.76 9.95
CA TRP A 100 -14.12 4.88 9.11
C TRP A 100 -13.53 5.97 9.99
N MET A 101 -12.27 6.31 9.78
CA MET A 101 -11.50 7.19 10.65
C MET A 101 -10.85 8.33 9.89
N SER A 102 -10.58 9.43 10.57
CA SER A 102 -9.71 10.47 10.03
C SER A 102 -8.27 9.98 9.96
N ALA A 103 -7.45 10.56 9.09
CA ALA A 103 -6.03 10.23 9.00
C ALA A 103 -5.28 10.48 10.34
N ALA A 104 -5.75 11.43 11.14
CA ALA A 104 -5.16 11.77 12.46
C ALA A 104 -5.42 10.68 13.52
N ASP A 105 -6.54 9.97 13.41
CA ASP A 105 -6.96 8.93 14.36
C ASP A 105 -6.60 7.52 13.86
N TYR A 106 -6.02 7.41 12.66
CA TYR A 106 -5.74 6.13 12.03
C TYR A 106 -4.69 5.34 12.83
N PRO A 107 -4.93 4.04 13.11
CA PRO A 107 -4.02 3.24 13.90
C PRO A 107 -2.66 3.07 13.23
N VAL A 108 -1.60 3.12 14.01
CA VAL A 108 -0.25 2.82 13.54
C VAL A 108 -0.01 1.31 13.64
N PHE A 109 0.26 0.70 12.51
CA PHE A 109 0.57 -0.73 12.43
C PHE A 109 2.07 -0.98 12.31
N GLU A 110 2.52 -2.13 12.79
CA GLU A 110 3.88 -2.60 12.56
C GLU A 110 4.10 -2.81 11.05
N ARG A 111 5.21 -2.29 10.53
CA ARG A 111 5.57 -2.46 9.12
C ARG A 111 6.00 -3.90 8.85
N ARG A 112 5.30 -4.56 7.92
CA ARG A 112 5.65 -5.90 7.43
C ARG A 112 6.16 -5.89 6.00
N THR A 113 6.20 -4.72 5.37
CA THR A 113 6.75 -4.50 4.02
C THR A 113 7.54 -3.21 3.98
N ASN A 114 8.54 -3.14 3.11
CA ASN A 114 9.30 -1.93 2.88
C ASN A 114 9.71 -1.84 1.41
N ILE A 115 9.80 -0.62 0.90
CA ILE A 115 10.38 -0.30 -0.40
C ILE A 115 11.51 0.68 -0.12
N ARG A 116 12.67 0.42 -0.69
CA ARG A 116 13.81 1.33 -0.62
C ARG A 116 14.34 1.63 -2.01
N TYR A 117 14.32 2.89 -2.38
CA TYR A 117 14.92 3.38 -3.60
C TYR A 117 15.82 4.57 -3.26
N GLY A 118 17.04 4.28 -2.83
CA GLY A 118 17.99 5.29 -2.40
C GLY A 118 18.99 5.64 -3.51
N LYS A 119 19.23 6.94 -3.72
CA LYS A 119 20.24 7.45 -4.67
C LYS A 119 21.20 8.39 -3.96
N MET A 120 22.48 8.22 -4.19
CA MET A 120 23.50 9.15 -3.69
C MET A 120 23.44 10.44 -4.51
N THR A 121 22.97 11.52 -3.90
CA THR A 121 22.84 12.85 -4.50
C THR A 121 24.04 13.73 -4.24
N SER A 122 24.74 13.48 -3.14
CA SER A 122 26.02 14.09 -2.77
C SER A 122 26.88 13.11 -1.98
N PRO A 123 28.19 13.34 -1.84
CA PRO A 123 29.08 12.42 -1.13
C PRO A 123 28.59 12.08 0.29
N GLY A 124 28.35 10.79 0.54
CA GLY A 124 27.87 10.28 1.82
C GLY A 124 26.39 10.56 2.14
N GLN A 125 25.62 11.08 1.19
CA GLN A 125 24.19 11.34 1.35
C GLN A 125 23.38 10.54 0.34
N VAL A 126 22.55 9.64 0.84
CA VAL A 126 21.60 8.88 0.03
C VAL A 126 20.18 9.36 0.35
N GLU A 127 19.49 9.86 -0.65
CA GLU A 127 18.12 10.32 -0.56
C GLU A 127 17.18 9.25 -1.11
N GLU A 128 15.99 9.16 -0.52
CA GLU A 128 14.94 8.30 -1.01
C GLU A 128 14.24 8.94 -2.21
N LEU A 129 14.04 8.14 -3.25
CA LEU A 129 13.34 8.56 -4.47
C LEU A 129 11.99 7.85 -4.59
N SER A 130 11.01 8.53 -5.15
CA SER A 130 9.76 7.93 -5.62
C SER A 130 9.86 7.42 -7.07
N SER A 131 10.73 8.04 -7.88
CA SER A 131 10.94 7.66 -9.28
C SER A 131 12.30 8.13 -9.78
N ASP A 132 12.85 7.44 -10.77
CA ASP A 132 14.00 7.90 -11.56
C ASP A 132 13.97 7.25 -12.93
N THR A 133 14.68 7.87 -13.89
CA THR A 133 14.79 7.36 -15.25
C THR A 133 16.26 7.33 -15.67
N HIS A 134 16.73 6.20 -16.17
CA HIS A 134 18.04 6.15 -16.80
C HIS A 134 17.96 5.73 -18.27
N GLY A 135 18.72 6.41 -19.13
CA GLY A 135 18.84 6.07 -20.54
C GLY A 135 19.92 5.03 -20.79
N LYS A 136 19.87 4.35 -21.93
CA LYS A 136 20.85 3.31 -22.34
C LYS A 136 22.30 3.81 -22.32
N GLN A 137 22.53 5.09 -22.57
CA GLN A 137 23.85 5.71 -22.57
C GLN A 137 24.39 6.01 -21.15
N ASN A 138 23.54 5.93 -20.13
CA ASN A 138 23.89 6.22 -18.75
C ASN A 138 24.05 4.97 -17.90
N LEU A 139 24.13 3.80 -18.53
CA LEU A 139 24.36 2.52 -17.83
C LEU A 139 25.85 2.38 -17.51
N PRO A 140 26.31 2.71 -16.30
CA PRO A 140 27.69 2.50 -15.93
C PRO A 140 28.02 1.02 -15.92
N ARG A 141 29.19 0.69 -16.43
CA ARG A 141 29.76 -0.67 -16.33
C ARG A 141 30.61 -0.86 -15.08
N SER A 142 30.67 0.14 -14.21
CA SER A 142 31.62 0.16 -13.10
C SER A 142 30.95 0.23 -11.73
N VAL A 143 31.70 -0.16 -10.74
CA VAL A 143 31.41 -0.46 -9.35
C VAL A 143 30.91 0.77 -8.53
N ASN A 144 30.85 1.96 -9.10
CA ASN A 144 30.42 3.19 -8.42
C ASN A 144 29.06 3.64 -8.93
N TYR A 145 28.07 2.80 -8.76
CA TYR A 145 26.71 3.15 -9.11
C TYR A 145 26.07 4.02 -8.01
N PRO A 146 25.35 5.08 -8.36
CA PRO A 146 24.88 6.03 -7.36
C PRO A 146 23.70 5.51 -6.54
N TYR A 147 23.16 4.34 -6.86
CA TYR A 147 22.00 3.80 -6.15
C TYR A 147 22.43 2.86 -5.03
N GLN A 148 21.80 3.03 -3.89
CA GLN A 148 21.86 2.04 -2.81
C GLN A 148 21.41 0.69 -3.36
N MET A 149 22.11 -0.37 -3.04
CA MET A 149 21.83 -1.73 -3.53
C MET A 149 21.76 -1.85 -5.07
N ASP A 150 22.45 -0.99 -5.82
CA ASP A 150 22.45 -0.94 -7.28
C ASP A 150 21.06 -0.66 -7.92
N GLY A 151 20.06 -0.23 -7.16
CA GLY A 151 18.72 0.08 -7.64
C GLY A 151 17.62 -0.10 -6.61
N PRO A 152 16.34 -0.04 -7.01
CA PRO A 152 15.23 -0.19 -6.09
C PRO A 152 15.17 -1.61 -5.51
N ALA A 153 14.81 -1.69 -4.23
CA ALA A 153 14.63 -2.92 -3.50
C ALA A 153 13.33 -2.90 -2.69
N TRP A 154 12.78 -4.06 -2.42
CA TRP A 154 11.59 -4.22 -1.59
C TRP A 154 11.68 -5.50 -0.78
N GLU A 155 11.06 -5.50 0.38
CA GLU A 155 11.09 -6.61 1.32
C GLU A 155 9.75 -6.80 2.02
N ASN A 156 9.55 -8.00 2.51
CA ASN A 156 8.61 -8.31 3.58
C ASN A 156 9.35 -8.95 4.75
N ASP A 157 8.62 -9.47 5.72
CA ASP A 157 9.17 -10.13 6.90
C ASP A 157 9.92 -11.46 6.62
N LYS A 158 9.93 -11.95 5.37
CA LYS A 158 10.50 -13.25 4.97
C LYS A 158 11.56 -13.17 3.87
N VAL A 159 11.31 -12.31 2.89
CA VAL A 159 12.14 -12.21 1.67
C VAL A 159 12.38 -10.77 1.28
N GLY A 160 13.47 -10.56 0.55
CA GLY A 160 13.78 -9.31 -0.10
C GLY A 160 14.05 -9.51 -1.59
N PHE A 161 13.81 -8.47 -2.34
CA PHE A 161 14.13 -8.37 -3.77
C PHE A 161 14.87 -7.08 -4.02
N ARG A 162 15.72 -7.08 -5.05
CA ARG A 162 16.22 -5.85 -5.65
C ARG A 162 16.21 -5.96 -7.16
N HIS A 163 16.11 -4.82 -7.81
CA HIS A 163 16.24 -4.69 -9.25
C HIS A 163 17.47 -3.88 -9.59
N TYR A 164 18.37 -4.47 -10.37
CA TYR A 164 19.57 -3.77 -10.83
C TYR A 164 19.23 -2.72 -11.89
N PHE A 165 19.55 -1.47 -11.59
CA PHE A 165 19.39 -0.35 -12.52
C PHE A 165 20.64 -0.12 -13.40
N ASP A 166 21.49 -1.12 -13.53
CA ASP A 166 22.65 -1.11 -14.41
C ASP A 166 22.45 -1.97 -15.66
N GLY A 167 23.52 -2.17 -16.45
CA GLY A 167 23.47 -2.98 -17.67
C GLY A 167 23.06 -4.45 -17.49
N ARG A 168 23.02 -4.97 -16.27
CA ARG A 168 22.54 -6.31 -15.94
C ARG A 168 21.03 -6.42 -16.07
N ASN A 169 20.27 -5.37 -15.72
CA ASN A 169 18.80 -5.33 -15.77
C ASN A 169 18.14 -6.61 -15.24
N CYS A 170 18.63 -7.13 -14.14
CA CYS A 170 18.16 -8.36 -13.51
C CYS A 170 17.64 -8.13 -12.09
N ARG A 171 17.11 -9.17 -11.49
CA ARG A 171 16.59 -9.16 -10.11
C ARG A 171 17.27 -10.23 -9.28
N ASP A 172 17.55 -9.90 -8.03
CA ASP A 172 17.93 -10.85 -6.99
C ASP A 172 16.73 -11.10 -6.08
N LEU A 173 16.66 -12.34 -5.59
CA LEU A 173 15.81 -12.76 -4.47
C LEU A 173 16.71 -13.23 -3.35
N PHE A 174 16.47 -12.77 -2.14
CA PHE A 174 17.17 -13.22 -0.95
C PHE A 174 16.21 -13.48 0.21
N GLY A 175 16.48 -14.56 0.96
CA GLY A 175 15.81 -14.85 2.22
C GLY A 175 16.33 -13.94 3.33
N LYS A 176 15.44 -13.48 4.20
CA LYS A 176 15.83 -12.67 5.35
C LYS A 176 16.22 -13.55 6.52
N ARG A 177 17.18 -13.09 7.33
CA ARG A 177 17.60 -13.71 8.58
C ARG A 177 16.84 -13.18 9.78
N VAL A 178 16.14 -12.06 9.60
CA VAL A 178 15.34 -11.35 10.61
C VAL A 178 14.02 -10.91 9.98
N SER A 179 12.98 -10.75 10.80
CA SER A 179 11.66 -10.32 10.32
C SER A 179 11.54 -8.79 10.18
N GLU A 180 12.43 -8.04 10.83
CA GLU A 180 12.44 -6.58 10.79
C GLU A 180 12.75 -6.05 9.39
N MET A 181 12.25 -4.85 9.07
CA MET A 181 12.58 -4.15 7.83
C MET A 181 14.00 -3.59 7.90
N VAL A 182 14.88 -4.00 6.98
CA VAL A 182 16.31 -3.71 7.03
C VAL A 182 16.84 -2.93 5.83
N LEU A 183 16.09 -2.83 4.74
CA LEU A 183 16.55 -2.23 3.49
C LEU A 183 16.92 -0.75 3.62
N ASP A 184 16.44 -0.05 4.63
CA ASP A 184 16.79 1.35 4.84
C ASP A 184 18.30 1.55 5.06
N THR A 185 18.98 0.55 5.60
CA THR A 185 20.43 0.60 5.92
C THR A 185 21.27 -0.39 5.12
N VAL A 186 20.67 -1.42 4.53
CA VAL A 186 21.41 -2.41 3.73
C VAL A 186 22.02 -1.75 2.50
N GLY A 187 23.26 -2.15 2.19
CA GLY A 187 24.01 -1.59 1.07
C GLY A 187 24.55 -0.18 1.33
N LEU A 188 24.59 0.26 2.60
CA LEU A 188 25.25 1.50 3.01
C LEU A 188 26.39 1.20 3.98
N ARG A 189 27.51 1.90 3.80
CA ARG A 189 28.60 1.96 4.76
C ARG A 189 28.26 2.93 5.91
N ALA A 190 28.99 2.84 6.99
CA ALA A 190 28.83 3.74 8.15
C ALA A 190 29.01 5.23 7.82
N ASP A 191 29.74 5.54 6.74
CA ASP A 191 29.94 6.90 6.24
C ASP A 191 28.87 7.34 5.22
N GLY A 192 27.81 6.54 5.04
CA GLY A 192 26.66 6.84 4.16
C GLY A 192 26.88 6.55 2.67
N TYR A 193 28.05 6.04 2.28
CA TYR A 193 28.28 5.67 0.89
C TYR A 193 27.65 4.30 0.57
N PRO A 194 27.13 4.11 -0.66
CA PRO A 194 26.73 2.80 -1.12
C PRO A 194 27.86 1.78 -1.03
N ASP A 195 27.55 0.57 -0.61
CA ASP A 195 28.47 -0.55 -0.51
C ASP A 195 27.91 -1.77 -1.23
N ASN A 196 28.81 -2.65 -1.67
CA ASN A 196 28.45 -3.92 -2.31
C ASN A 196 28.33 -5.08 -1.32
N THR A 197 28.55 -4.86 -0.03
CA THR A 197 28.41 -5.89 1.00
C THR A 197 26.97 -5.87 1.55
N TYR A 198 26.18 -6.86 1.12
CA TYR A 198 24.82 -7.04 1.56
C TYR A 198 24.78 -8.19 2.57
N GLN A 199 24.61 -7.85 3.85
CA GLN A 199 24.27 -8.81 4.89
C GLN A 199 22.82 -8.54 5.32
N VAL A 200 21.90 -9.34 4.83
CA VAL A 200 20.48 -9.32 5.18
C VAL A 200 20.13 -10.48 6.08
#